data_51b1721442df7b53e63ef16e9f134a1c
#
_entry.id   51b1721442df7b53e63ef16e9f134a1c
#
_cell.length_a   1.000
_cell.length_b   1.000
_cell.length_c   1.000
_cell.angle_alpha   90.00
_cell.angle_beta   90.00
_cell.angle_gamma   90.00
#
_symmetry.space_group_name_H-M   'P 1'
#
loop_
_entity.id
_entity.type
_entity.pdbx_description
1 polymer ?
#
loop_
_entity_poly.entity_id
_entity_poly.type
_entity_poly.pdbx_seq_one_letter_code
_entity_poly.pdbx_strand_id
1 'polypeptide(L)'
;MLAQHPGKTRIVVIADRNLLADRARQLGLPLELVDFSPAYAAPDSPGVLEVLHRDMAEPAVAGILNPANSRYVLDTLSTAAQGCLAGTFSAMVTAPLHKGVINDAGIPFTGHTEFLAAETGTPQVVMMLAGGGLRVALATTHLPLKDVAAAITRAGLEQTLRILQRDLRQRFGLAHPRILVAGLNPHAGEGGHLGREEIEVITPVLEALRAEDMDLVGPLPADTLFTRTSLAGSDCQLAMYHDQGLPVLKYASFGGGVNVTLGMPIIRTSVDHGTALSLAGTGRIESGSLTAAIELALELVKNEKTH
;
A
#
# COMPACT_ATOMS: atom_id res chain seq x y z
N MET A 1 6.73 1.41 -19.76
CA MET A 1 5.81 2.43 -19.23
C MET A 1 6.57 3.68 -18.80
N LEU A 2 7.28 3.71 -17.68
CA LEU A 2 7.93 4.94 -17.16
C LEU A 2 8.81 5.62 -18.20
N ALA A 3 9.74 4.90 -18.81
CA ALA A 3 10.63 5.46 -19.84
C ALA A 3 9.92 5.84 -21.15
N GLN A 4 8.76 5.27 -21.47
CA GLN A 4 8.02 5.58 -22.69
C GLN A 4 7.07 6.77 -22.53
N HIS A 5 6.64 7.02 -21.31
CA HIS A 5 5.70 8.10 -20.96
C HIS A 5 6.31 8.91 -19.80
N PRO A 6 7.35 9.71 -20.08
CA PRO A 6 7.93 10.58 -19.06
C PRO A 6 6.85 11.54 -18.55
N GLY A 7 6.81 11.68 -17.24
CA GLY A 7 5.91 12.60 -16.56
C GLY A 7 6.67 13.82 -16.08
N LYS A 8 5.95 14.82 -15.59
CA LYS A 8 6.56 16.01 -14.98
C LYS A 8 7.26 15.74 -13.63
N THR A 9 7.33 14.48 -13.21
CA THR A 9 7.83 14.06 -11.90
C THR A 9 9.07 13.22 -12.07
N ARG A 10 10.10 13.56 -11.31
CA ARG A 10 11.32 12.77 -11.27
C ARG A 10 11.06 11.42 -10.61
N ILE A 11 11.28 10.34 -11.34
CA ILE A 11 11.16 8.95 -10.86
C ILE A 11 12.51 8.28 -10.97
N VAL A 12 12.97 7.69 -9.85
CA VAL A 12 14.21 6.92 -9.76
C VAL A 12 13.87 5.46 -9.57
N VAL A 13 14.36 4.59 -10.43
CA VAL A 13 14.20 3.14 -10.31
C VAL A 13 15.38 2.57 -9.54
N ILE A 14 15.12 1.87 -8.44
CA ILE A 14 16.14 1.17 -7.68
C ILE A 14 16.15 -0.29 -8.17
N ALA A 15 17.15 -0.65 -8.95
CA ALA A 15 17.23 -1.97 -9.59
C ALA A 15 18.64 -2.25 -10.13
N ASP A 16 18.84 -3.50 -10.57
CA ASP A 16 20.00 -3.85 -11.38
C ASP A 16 19.86 -3.29 -12.80
N ARG A 17 20.80 -2.40 -13.20
CA ARG A 17 20.75 -1.75 -14.53
C ARG A 17 20.92 -2.75 -15.68
N ASN A 18 21.69 -3.83 -15.47
CA ASN A 18 21.89 -4.83 -16.50
C ASN A 18 20.60 -5.61 -16.76
N LEU A 19 19.86 -5.95 -15.69
CA LEU A 19 18.53 -6.53 -15.80
C LEU A 19 17.59 -5.63 -16.62
N LEU A 20 17.55 -4.33 -16.31
CA LEU A 20 16.68 -3.39 -17.03
C LEU A 20 17.07 -3.29 -18.51
N ALA A 21 18.37 -3.18 -18.80
CA ALA A 21 18.88 -3.14 -20.16
C ALA A 21 18.55 -4.41 -20.95
N ASP A 22 18.73 -5.59 -20.31
CA ASP A 22 18.41 -6.87 -20.93
C ASP A 22 16.93 -7.03 -21.23
N ARG A 23 16.06 -6.63 -20.31
CA ARG A 23 14.60 -6.65 -20.53
C ARG A 23 14.16 -5.70 -21.62
N ALA A 24 14.72 -4.48 -21.65
CA ALA A 24 14.46 -3.52 -22.72
C ALA A 24 14.85 -4.08 -24.09
N ARG A 25 16.04 -4.70 -24.18
CA ARG A 25 16.53 -5.33 -25.40
C ARG A 25 15.64 -6.50 -25.86
N GLN A 26 15.24 -7.37 -24.91
CA GLN A 26 14.33 -8.49 -25.21
C GLN A 26 12.98 -8.04 -25.75
N LEU A 27 12.50 -6.88 -25.30
CA LEU A 27 11.21 -6.32 -25.69
C LEU A 27 11.32 -5.34 -26.89
N GLY A 28 12.54 -5.11 -27.41
CA GLY A 28 12.76 -4.14 -28.48
C GLY A 28 12.44 -2.70 -28.11
N LEU A 29 12.56 -2.35 -26.82
CA LEU A 29 12.25 -1.02 -26.32
C LEU A 29 13.52 -0.16 -26.27
N PRO A 30 13.50 1.06 -26.85
CA PRO A 30 14.59 2.00 -26.66
C PRO A 30 14.64 2.42 -25.19
N LEU A 31 15.80 2.23 -24.54
CA LEU A 31 16.01 2.58 -23.14
C LEU A 31 17.44 3.08 -22.93
N GLU A 32 17.58 4.31 -22.49
CA GLU A 32 18.80 4.90 -21.96
C GLU A 32 18.73 4.93 -20.44
N LEU A 33 19.71 4.31 -19.77
CA LEU A 33 19.81 4.26 -18.31
C LEU A 33 20.83 5.28 -17.84
N VAL A 34 20.38 6.27 -17.08
CA VAL A 34 21.20 7.32 -16.47
C VAL A 34 21.34 7.02 -14.99
N ASP A 35 22.55 7.13 -14.46
CA ASP A 35 22.78 6.93 -13.03
C ASP A 35 22.15 8.06 -12.21
N PHE A 36 21.43 7.66 -11.15
CA PHE A 36 20.84 8.62 -10.22
C PHE A 36 21.91 9.48 -9.55
N SER A 37 21.67 10.78 -9.53
CA SER A 37 22.45 11.74 -8.75
C SER A 37 21.51 12.68 -7.98
N PRO A 38 21.71 12.90 -6.68
CA PRO A 38 20.94 13.92 -5.96
C PRO A 38 21.13 15.33 -6.51
N ALA A 39 22.29 15.61 -7.12
CA ALA A 39 22.67 16.94 -7.55
C ALA A 39 22.00 17.39 -8.85
N TYR A 40 21.62 16.47 -9.74
CA TYR A 40 20.96 16.78 -11.02
C TYR A 40 19.97 15.69 -11.42
N ALA A 41 18.93 16.07 -12.14
CA ALA A 41 17.98 15.14 -12.72
C ALA A 41 18.39 14.80 -14.17
N ALA A 42 18.15 13.55 -14.57
CA ALA A 42 18.24 13.18 -15.98
C ALA A 42 17.22 13.96 -16.83
N PRO A 43 17.46 14.08 -18.14
CA PRO A 43 16.50 14.69 -19.05
C PRO A 43 15.13 13.99 -18.96
N ASP A 44 14.05 14.76 -18.86
CA ASP A 44 12.69 14.26 -18.96
C ASP A 44 12.35 14.00 -20.44
N SER A 45 12.83 12.88 -20.95
CA SER A 45 12.73 12.50 -22.36
C SER A 45 12.25 11.06 -22.51
N PRO A 46 11.44 10.76 -23.53
CA PRO A 46 11.05 9.38 -23.82
C PRO A 46 12.27 8.48 -24.02
N GLY A 47 12.26 7.31 -23.42
CA GLY A 47 13.36 6.36 -23.47
C GLY A 47 14.42 6.53 -22.38
N VAL A 48 14.41 7.62 -21.61
CA VAL A 48 15.37 7.86 -20.51
C VAL A 48 14.78 7.40 -19.17
N LEU A 49 15.60 6.75 -18.34
CA LEU A 49 15.22 6.29 -17.00
C LEU A 49 16.38 6.47 -16.02
N GLU A 50 16.15 7.17 -14.92
CA GLU A 50 17.14 7.26 -13.84
C GLU A 50 17.14 5.97 -13.01
N VAL A 51 18.33 5.46 -12.75
CA VAL A 51 18.53 4.21 -11.99
C VAL A 51 19.50 4.43 -10.85
N LEU A 52 19.06 4.11 -9.63
CA LEU A 52 19.96 3.86 -8.51
C LEU A 52 20.31 2.37 -8.53
N HIS A 53 21.48 2.07 -9.08
CA HIS A 53 21.91 0.72 -9.33
C HIS A 53 22.11 -0.09 -8.03
N ARG A 54 21.62 -1.33 -8.05
CA ARG A 54 21.89 -2.38 -7.07
C ARG A 54 22.20 -3.67 -7.82
N ASP A 55 23.30 -4.34 -7.45
CA ASP A 55 23.73 -5.56 -8.10
C ASP A 55 22.89 -6.77 -7.68
N MET A 56 22.46 -7.59 -8.65
CA MET A 56 21.95 -8.92 -8.39
C MET A 56 23.11 -9.90 -8.16
N ALA A 57 22.86 -10.91 -7.30
CA ALA A 57 23.86 -11.98 -7.08
C ALA A 57 23.98 -12.90 -8.31
N GLU A 58 22.87 -13.16 -8.98
CA GLU A 58 22.80 -14.07 -10.14
C GLU A 58 21.91 -13.47 -11.22
N PRO A 59 22.20 -13.72 -12.52
CA PRO A 59 21.36 -13.28 -13.61
C PRO A 59 19.91 -13.79 -13.48
N ALA A 60 18.93 -12.89 -13.69
CA ALA A 60 17.52 -13.25 -13.60
C ALA A 60 16.98 -13.77 -14.92
N VAL A 61 16.38 -14.96 -14.88
CA VAL A 61 15.62 -15.53 -15.98
C VAL A 61 14.13 -15.17 -15.82
N ALA A 62 13.51 -14.64 -16.87
CA ALA A 62 12.12 -14.22 -16.81
C ALA A 62 11.20 -15.40 -16.45
N GLY A 63 10.31 -15.20 -15.46
CA GLY A 63 9.37 -16.21 -14.99
C GLY A 63 9.95 -17.26 -14.06
N ILE A 64 11.28 -17.25 -13.79
CA ILE A 64 11.94 -18.20 -12.89
C ILE A 64 12.40 -17.48 -11.63
N LEU A 65 11.93 -17.98 -10.47
CA LEU A 65 12.36 -17.51 -9.17
C LEU A 65 13.75 -18.05 -8.83
N ASN A 66 14.61 -17.19 -8.27
CA ASN A 66 15.94 -17.59 -7.81
C ASN A 66 16.18 -17.06 -6.38
N PRO A 67 16.28 -17.96 -5.37
CA PRO A 67 16.55 -17.57 -3.99
C PRO A 67 17.84 -16.75 -3.79
N ALA A 68 18.85 -16.94 -4.64
CA ALA A 68 20.11 -16.21 -4.58
C ALA A 68 19.92 -14.67 -4.69
N ASN A 69 18.86 -14.23 -5.39
CA ASN A 69 18.55 -12.81 -5.57
C ASN A 69 17.67 -12.22 -4.44
N SER A 70 17.33 -12.98 -3.41
CA SER A 70 16.45 -12.51 -2.34
C SER A 70 17.04 -11.32 -1.57
N ARG A 71 18.35 -11.34 -1.30
CA ARG A 71 19.04 -10.22 -0.63
C ARG A 71 19.00 -8.94 -1.48
N TYR A 72 19.17 -9.05 -2.78
CA TYR A 72 19.05 -7.93 -3.72
C TYR A 72 17.64 -7.31 -3.63
N VAL A 73 16.58 -8.14 -3.64
CA VAL A 73 15.20 -7.64 -3.52
C VAL A 73 14.99 -6.86 -2.22
N LEU A 74 15.48 -7.37 -1.10
CA LEU A 74 15.39 -6.67 0.19
C LEU A 74 16.24 -5.40 0.23
N ASP A 75 17.43 -5.41 -0.37
CA ASP A 75 18.29 -4.22 -0.46
C ASP A 75 17.63 -3.09 -1.27
N THR A 76 16.89 -3.41 -2.35
CA THR A 76 16.13 -2.39 -3.08
C THR A 76 15.04 -1.75 -2.21
N LEU A 77 14.36 -2.53 -1.37
CA LEU A 77 13.35 -2.02 -0.44
C LEU A 77 13.97 -1.15 0.66
N SER A 78 15.04 -1.65 1.31
CA SER A 78 15.76 -0.89 2.33
C SER A 78 16.31 0.41 1.77
N THR A 79 16.94 0.38 0.57
CA THR A 79 17.46 1.58 -0.10
C THR A 79 16.36 2.61 -0.34
N ALA A 80 15.17 2.18 -0.80
CA ALA A 80 14.04 3.09 -1.01
C ALA A 80 13.55 3.70 0.30
N ALA A 81 13.36 2.87 1.34
CA ALA A 81 12.89 3.31 2.64
C ALA A 81 13.87 4.29 3.31
N GLN A 82 15.16 3.96 3.32
CA GLN A 82 16.21 4.82 3.88
C GLN A 82 16.34 6.13 3.09
N GLY A 83 16.20 6.08 1.76
CA GLY A 83 16.15 7.28 0.92
C GLY A 83 14.97 8.19 1.23
N CYS A 84 13.80 7.62 1.55
CA CYS A 84 12.63 8.39 1.99
C CYS A 84 12.87 8.98 3.39
N LEU A 85 13.39 8.21 4.34
CA LEU A 85 13.71 8.70 5.70
C LEU A 85 14.73 9.83 5.69
N ALA A 86 15.72 9.76 4.80
CA ALA A 86 16.75 10.79 4.63
C ALA A 86 16.26 12.01 3.80
N GLY A 87 15.03 12.00 3.29
CA GLY A 87 14.51 13.07 2.44
C GLY A 87 15.09 13.11 1.02
N THR A 88 15.87 12.10 0.61
CA THR A 88 16.35 11.94 -0.77
C THR A 88 15.20 11.65 -1.74
N PHE A 89 14.24 10.85 -1.29
CA PHE A 89 13.00 10.54 -2.00
C PHE A 89 11.80 11.06 -1.20
N SER A 90 10.80 11.59 -1.91
CA SER A 90 9.56 12.08 -1.27
C SER A 90 8.57 10.96 -0.97
N ALA A 91 8.62 9.86 -1.71
CA ALA A 91 7.76 8.68 -1.53
C ALA A 91 8.42 7.46 -2.18
N MET A 92 7.94 6.26 -1.84
CA MET A 92 8.28 5.03 -2.53
C MET A 92 7.04 4.33 -3.08
N VAL A 93 7.22 3.73 -4.27
CA VAL A 93 6.20 2.89 -4.91
C VAL A 93 6.79 1.50 -5.10
N THR A 94 6.11 0.48 -4.57
CA THR A 94 6.63 -0.89 -4.63
C THR A 94 5.92 -1.73 -5.67
N ALA A 95 6.71 -2.45 -6.47
CA ALA A 95 6.26 -3.55 -7.31
C ALA A 95 6.04 -4.81 -6.46
N PRO A 96 5.36 -5.86 -6.99
CA PRO A 96 5.16 -7.09 -6.24
C PRO A 96 6.47 -7.87 -6.07
N LEU A 97 6.57 -8.62 -4.99
CA LEU A 97 7.64 -9.60 -4.75
C LEU A 97 7.06 -10.97 -4.37
N HIS A 98 7.89 -11.99 -4.43
CA HIS A 98 7.50 -13.35 -4.09
C HIS A 98 8.03 -13.74 -2.69
N LYS A 99 7.14 -13.77 -1.69
CA LYS A 99 7.50 -14.06 -0.28
C LYS A 99 8.19 -15.43 -0.13
N GLY A 100 7.67 -16.44 -0.83
CA GLY A 100 8.20 -17.81 -0.75
C GLY A 100 9.67 -17.89 -1.12
N VAL A 101 10.11 -17.28 -2.23
CA VAL A 101 11.50 -17.35 -2.67
C VAL A 101 12.46 -16.68 -1.68
N ILE A 102 12.01 -15.63 -0.96
CA ILE A 102 12.81 -14.99 0.08
C ILE A 102 12.96 -15.93 1.29
N ASN A 103 11.88 -16.59 1.69
CA ASN A 103 11.92 -17.60 2.76
C ASN A 103 12.76 -18.84 2.34
N ASP A 104 12.70 -19.26 1.07
CA ASP A 104 13.54 -20.34 0.53
C ASP A 104 15.03 -20.00 0.58
N ALA A 105 15.39 -18.72 0.56
CA ALA A 105 16.75 -18.24 0.80
C ALA A 105 17.18 -18.25 2.29
N GLY A 106 16.34 -18.76 3.19
CA GLY A 106 16.59 -18.79 4.63
C GLY A 106 16.41 -17.42 5.31
N ILE A 107 15.74 -16.46 4.67
CA ILE A 107 15.48 -15.13 5.22
C ILE A 107 14.00 -15.08 5.66
N PRO A 108 13.69 -14.96 6.97
CA PRO A 108 12.32 -14.81 7.44
C PRO A 108 11.67 -13.55 6.86
N PHE A 109 10.61 -13.71 6.10
CA PHE A 109 9.93 -12.61 5.44
C PHE A 109 8.42 -12.85 5.37
N THR A 110 7.65 -11.95 5.95
CA THR A 110 6.18 -12.00 6.02
C THR A 110 5.52 -11.12 4.96
N GLY A 111 6.17 -10.02 4.57
CA GLY A 111 5.67 -9.12 3.53
C GLY A 111 6.36 -7.76 3.55
N HIS A 112 6.03 -6.95 2.53
CA HIS A 112 6.53 -5.56 2.43
C HIS A 112 6.18 -4.74 3.66
N THR A 113 4.97 -4.86 4.16
CA THR A 113 4.43 -4.03 5.23
C THR A 113 5.20 -4.24 6.53
N GLU A 114 5.40 -5.49 6.93
CA GLU A 114 6.13 -5.85 8.15
C GLU A 114 7.61 -5.51 8.03
N PHE A 115 8.20 -5.77 6.85
CA PHE A 115 9.58 -5.41 6.57
C PHE A 115 9.82 -3.90 6.66
N LEU A 116 8.98 -3.11 6.00
CA LEU A 116 9.11 -1.65 6.00
C LEU A 116 8.76 -1.03 7.36
N ALA A 117 7.83 -1.62 8.11
CA ALA A 117 7.55 -1.21 9.50
C ALA A 117 8.80 -1.38 10.38
N ALA A 118 9.50 -2.51 10.26
CA ALA A 118 10.76 -2.75 10.97
C ALA A 118 11.87 -1.77 10.53
N GLU A 119 12.06 -1.57 9.21
CA GLU A 119 13.05 -0.62 8.65
C GLU A 119 12.83 0.83 9.10
N THR A 120 11.58 1.22 9.33
CA THR A 120 11.20 2.59 9.73
C THR A 120 10.96 2.75 11.23
N GLY A 121 11.14 1.68 12.02
CA GLY A 121 10.87 1.70 13.46
C GLY A 121 9.39 1.96 13.80
N THR A 122 8.46 1.59 12.92
CA THR A 122 7.03 1.86 13.08
C THR A 122 6.35 0.72 13.84
N PRO A 123 5.81 0.97 15.04
CA PRO A 123 5.24 -0.09 15.88
C PRO A 123 3.91 -0.63 15.37
N GLN A 124 3.12 0.21 14.69
CA GLN A 124 1.84 -0.19 14.11
C GLN A 124 1.60 0.54 12.80
N VAL A 125 1.16 -0.21 11.81
CA VAL A 125 0.76 0.29 10.50
C VAL A 125 -0.69 -0.08 10.21
N VAL A 126 -1.34 0.65 9.31
CA VAL A 126 -2.69 0.37 8.84
C VAL A 126 -2.65 0.18 7.34
N MET A 127 -3.12 -0.99 6.89
CA MET A 127 -3.30 -1.26 5.47
C MET A 127 -4.58 -0.59 5.00
N MET A 128 -4.48 0.17 3.94
CA MET A 128 -5.63 0.77 3.26
C MET A 128 -5.52 0.52 1.75
N LEU A 129 -6.61 0.17 1.12
CA LEU A 129 -6.74 0.18 -0.33
C LEU A 129 -7.55 1.39 -0.77
N ALA A 130 -7.09 2.05 -1.83
CA ALA A 130 -7.78 3.16 -2.47
C ALA A 130 -8.07 2.82 -3.94
N GLY A 131 -9.29 3.05 -4.40
CA GLY A 131 -9.69 2.77 -5.78
C GLY A 131 -11.20 2.82 -5.97
N GLY A 132 -11.66 3.09 -7.19
CA GLY A 132 -13.10 3.16 -7.48
C GLY A 132 -13.87 4.22 -6.68
N GLY A 133 -13.20 5.26 -6.20
CA GLY A 133 -13.78 6.28 -5.33
C GLY A 133 -13.89 5.87 -3.86
N LEU A 134 -13.38 4.70 -3.47
CA LEU A 134 -13.39 4.19 -2.10
C LEU A 134 -12.00 4.23 -1.48
N ARG A 135 -11.95 4.36 -0.14
CA ARG A 135 -10.76 4.12 0.69
C ARG A 135 -11.15 3.16 1.79
N VAL A 136 -10.70 1.93 1.69
CA VAL A 136 -11.02 0.86 2.66
C VAL A 136 -9.79 0.53 3.49
N ALA A 137 -9.81 0.91 4.75
CA ALA A 137 -8.80 0.56 5.75
C ALA A 137 -9.19 -0.72 6.49
N LEU A 138 -8.20 -1.42 7.04
CA LEU A 138 -8.37 -2.70 7.71
C LEU A 138 -7.90 -2.61 9.16
N ALA A 139 -8.75 -3.05 10.10
CA ALA A 139 -8.38 -3.21 11.50
C ALA A 139 -7.49 -4.46 11.71
N THR A 140 -7.78 -5.54 10.99
CA THR A 140 -6.92 -6.73 10.91
C THR A 140 -6.67 -7.10 9.44
N THR A 141 -5.48 -7.65 9.13
CA THR A 141 -5.07 -7.97 7.76
C THR A 141 -5.14 -9.49 7.48
N HIS A 142 -4.01 -10.17 7.47
CA HIS A 142 -3.86 -11.55 7.00
C HIS A 142 -3.95 -12.57 8.16
N LEU A 143 -5.04 -12.53 8.91
CA LEU A 143 -5.31 -13.50 9.98
C LEU A 143 -6.28 -14.59 9.50
N PRO A 144 -6.16 -15.82 10.02
CA PRO A 144 -7.23 -16.81 9.91
C PRO A 144 -8.54 -16.23 10.47
N LEU A 145 -9.66 -16.47 9.82
CA LEU A 145 -10.94 -15.86 10.21
C LEU A 145 -11.32 -16.15 11.68
N LYS A 146 -10.99 -17.36 12.18
CA LYS A 146 -11.23 -17.76 13.57
C LYS A 146 -10.49 -16.90 14.61
N ASP A 147 -9.40 -16.23 14.22
CA ASP A 147 -8.54 -15.46 15.12
C ASP A 147 -8.88 -13.96 15.07
N VAL A 148 -9.74 -13.54 14.15
CA VAL A 148 -10.07 -12.11 13.91
C VAL A 148 -10.75 -11.50 15.14
N ALA A 149 -11.76 -12.15 15.71
CA ALA A 149 -12.50 -11.60 16.85
C ALA A 149 -11.58 -11.32 18.06
N ALA A 150 -10.66 -12.23 18.35
CA ALA A 150 -9.69 -12.06 19.44
C ALA A 150 -8.65 -10.97 19.15
N ALA A 151 -8.37 -10.69 17.87
CA ALA A 151 -7.43 -9.65 17.46
C ALA A 151 -8.02 -8.22 17.51
N ILE A 152 -9.35 -8.08 17.52
CA ILE A 152 -10.03 -6.79 17.66
C ILE A 152 -10.03 -6.39 19.12
N THR A 153 -9.02 -5.64 19.55
CA THR A 153 -8.88 -5.11 20.91
C THR A 153 -9.14 -3.62 20.97
N ARG A 154 -9.53 -3.09 22.15
CA ARG A 154 -9.74 -1.63 22.32
C ARG A 154 -8.50 -0.84 21.97
N ALA A 155 -7.35 -1.20 22.49
CA ALA A 155 -6.09 -0.49 22.22
C ALA A 155 -5.68 -0.54 20.75
N GLY A 156 -5.79 -1.72 20.11
CA GLY A 156 -5.46 -1.89 18.69
C GLY A 156 -6.40 -1.10 17.77
N LEU A 157 -7.70 -1.13 18.04
CA LEU A 157 -8.69 -0.38 17.26
C LEU A 157 -8.54 1.13 17.43
N GLU A 158 -8.32 1.60 18.66
CA GLU A 158 -8.06 3.01 18.95
C GLU A 158 -6.83 3.50 18.18
N GLN A 159 -5.71 2.78 18.28
CA GLN A 159 -4.49 3.14 17.57
C GLN A 159 -4.69 3.14 16.05
N THR A 160 -5.42 2.16 15.51
CA THR A 160 -5.77 2.10 14.08
C THR A 160 -6.54 3.34 13.64
N LEU A 161 -7.57 3.74 14.38
CA LEU A 161 -8.38 4.93 14.07
C LEU A 161 -7.57 6.22 14.20
N ARG A 162 -6.68 6.34 15.19
CA ARG A 162 -5.79 7.50 15.32
C ARG A 162 -4.82 7.62 14.16
N ILE A 163 -4.21 6.50 13.72
CA ILE A 163 -3.36 6.47 12.53
C ILE A 163 -4.17 6.89 11.30
N LEU A 164 -5.35 6.32 11.12
CA LEU A 164 -6.21 6.59 9.99
C LEU A 164 -6.62 8.06 9.93
N GLN A 165 -7.11 8.62 11.04
CA GLN A 165 -7.48 10.03 11.16
C GLN A 165 -6.31 10.96 10.82
N ARG A 166 -5.14 10.71 11.41
CA ARG A 166 -3.94 11.52 11.17
C ARG A 166 -3.53 11.51 9.70
N ASP A 167 -3.41 10.32 9.10
CA ASP A 167 -2.91 10.19 7.73
C ASP A 167 -3.94 10.66 6.70
N LEU A 168 -5.25 10.50 6.94
CA LEU A 168 -6.30 11.09 6.12
C LEU A 168 -6.23 12.63 6.13
N ARG A 169 -5.91 13.23 7.26
CA ARG A 169 -5.74 14.69 7.34
C ARG A 169 -4.45 15.14 6.66
N GLN A 170 -3.33 14.56 7.03
CA GLN A 170 -2.01 15.06 6.61
C GLN A 170 -1.67 14.69 5.18
N ARG A 171 -1.99 13.45 4.74
CA ARG A 171 -1.60 12.93 3.44
C ARG A 171 -2.70 12.98 2.40
N PHE A 172 -3.96 12.80 2.82
CA PHE A 172 -5.10 12.91 1.89
C PHE A 172 -5.71 14.31 1.86
N GLY A 173 -5.22 15.25 2.69
CA GLY A 173 -5.65 16.64 2.70
C GLY A 173 -7.09 16.86 3.19
N LEU A 174 -7.64 15.91 3.96
CA LEU A 174 -9.01 15.96 4.47
C LEU A 174 -9.03 16.66 5.83
N ALA A 175 -9.59 17.85 5.92
CA ALA A 175 -9.60 18.63 7.18
C ALA A 175 -10.37 17.91 8.30
N HIS A 176 -11.51 17.33 7.97
CA HIS A 176 -12.41 16.61 8.89
C HIS A 176 -12.86 15.29 8.26
N PRO A 177 -11.99 14.24 8.23
CA PRO A 177 -12.31 13.00 7.57
C PRO A 177 -13.44 12.26 8.28
N ARG A 178 -14.48 11.94 7.54
CA ARG A 178 -15.61 11.12 7.99
C ARG A 178 -15.34 9.65 7.73
N ILE A 179 -15.23 8.86 8.81
CA ILE A 179 -14.86 7.45 8.75
C ILE A 179 -16.08 6.59 9.13
N LEU A 180 -16.52 5.73 8.20
CA LEU A 180 -17.51 4.71 8.50
C LEU A 180 -16.80 3.49 9.08
N VAL A 181 -17.24 3.01 10.23
CA VAL A 181 -16.65 1.85 10.91
C VAL A 181 -17.63 0.67 10.85
N ALA A 182 -17.20 -0.43 10.24
CA ALA A 182 -17.99 -1.64 10.20
C ALA A 182 -18.09 -2.30 11.59
N GLY A 183 -19.19 -2.98 11.86
CA GLY A 183 -19.21 -3.99 12.90
C GLY A 183 -18.41 -5.21 12.49
N LEU A 184 -18.05 -6.05 13.46
CA LEU A 184 -17.39 -7.34 13.20
C LEU A 184 -18.43 -8.40 12.81
N ASN A 185 -19.53 -8.43 13.57
CA ASN A 185 -20.57 -9.45 13.46
C ASN A 185 -21.68 -9.05 12.46
N PRO A 186 -22.44 -10.02 11.93
CA PRO A 186 -23.62 -9.72 11.12
C PRO A 186 -24.57 -8.76 11.85
N HIS A 187 -25.14 -7.83 11.11
CA HIS A 187 -26.03 -6.77 11.63
C HIS A 187 -25.41 -5.97 12.80
N ALA A 188 -24.07 -5.82 12.81
CA ALA A 188 -23.32 -5.17 13.90
C ALA A 188 -23.66 -5.76 15.30
N GLY A 189 -23.77 -7.09 15.38
CA GLY A 189 -24.00 -7.84 16.61
C GLY A 189 -25.44 -7.89 17.09
N GLU A 190 -26.40 -7.23 16.40
CA GLU A 190 -27.86 -7.26 16.76
C GLU A 190 -28.12 -7.03 18.25
N GLY A 191 -27.58 -5.98 18.83
CA GLY A 191 -27.72 -5.69 20.26
C GLY A 191 -27.04 -6.71 21.20
N GLY A 192 -26.10 -7.50 20.68
CA GLY A 192 -25.35 -8.53 21.44
C GLY A 192 -25.88 -9.95 21.23
N HIS A 193 -26.91 -10.13 20.42
CA HIS A 193 -27.47 -11.47 20.13
C HIS A 193 -26.61 -12.26 19.13
N LEU A 194 -25.85 -11.59 18.27
CA LEU A 194 -24.96 -12.19 17.27
C LEU A 194 -23.47 -11.95 17.55
N GLY A 195 -23.11 -11.61 18.77
CA GLY A 195 -21.77 -11.30 19.22
C GLY A 195 -21.76 -10.04 20.07
N ARG A 196 -20.72 -9.86 20.84
CA ARG A 196 -20.63 -8.74 21.82
C ARG A 196 -19.45 -7.81 21.56
N GLU A 197 -18.66 -8.06 20.52
CA GLU A 197 -17.46 -7.29 20.18
C GLU A 197 -17.81 -5.83 19.88
N GLU A 198 -18.97 -5.56 19.30
CA GLU A 198 -19.47 -4.20 19.07
C GLU A 198 -19.72 -3.49 20.41
N ILE A 199 -20.36 -4.14 21.37
CA ILE A 199 -20.71 -3.57 22.68
C ILE A 199 -19.46 -3.44 23.55
N GLU A 200 -18.61 -4.48 23.56
CA GLU A 200 -17.50 -4.59 24.51
C GLU A 200 -16.23 -3.88 24.02
N VAL A 201 -16.04 -3.75 22.69
CA VAL A 201 -14.82 -3.22 22.12
C VAL A 201 -15.10 -2.03 21.20
N ILE A 202 -15.89 -2.20 20.12
CA ILE A 202 -15.95 -1.22 19.03
C ILE A 202 -16.65 0.05 19.51
N THR A 203 -17.87 -0.04 20.03
CA THR A 203 -18.65 1.13 20.48
C THR A 203 -17.91 1.96 21.53
N PRO A 204 -17.34 1.40 22.60
CA PRO A 204 -16.60 2.18 23.59
C PRO A 204 -15.41 2.94 23.00
N VAL A 205 -14.68 2.36 22.01
CA VAL A 205 -13.58 3.06 21.33
C VAL A 205 -14.11 4.21 20.46
N LEU A 206 -15.19 3.98 19.71
CA LEU A 206 -15.77 5.03 18.88
C LEU A 206 -16.32 6.18 19.73
N GLU A 207 -16.96 5.90 20.86
CA GLU A 207 -17.47 6.93 21.77
C GLU A 207 -16.34 7.78 22.36
N ALA A 208 -15.25 7.14 22.81
CA ALA A 208 -14.09 7.82 23.32
C ALA A 208 -13.47 8.76 22.28
N LEU A 209 -13.29 8.29 21.03
CA LEU A 209 -12.68 9.09 19.97
C LEU A 209 -13.61 10.17 19.41
N ARG A 210 -14.92 9.95 19.43
CA ARG A 210 -15.91 11.03 19.11
C ARG A 210 -15.86 12.17 20.13
N ALA A 211 -15.61 11.86 21.40
CA ALA A 211 -15.42 12.89 22.42
C ALA A 211 -14.15 13.74 22.20
N GLU A 212 -13.25 13.27 21.32
CA GLU A 212 -12.05 13.98 20.84
C GLU A 212 -12.26 14.59 19.43
N ASP A 213 -13.50 14.85 19.02
CA ASP A 213 -13.88 15.46 17.73
C ASP A 213 -13.53 14.64 16.47
N MET A 214 -13.41 13.31 16.58
CA MET A 214 -13.32 12.45 15.40
C MET A 214 -14.71 12.16 14.81
N ASP A 215 -14.89 12.39 13.49
CA ASP A 215 -16.14 12.07 12.79
C ASP A 215 -16.19 10.57 12.43
N LEU A 216 -16.62 9.78 13.39
CA LEU A 216 -16.74 8.33 13.29
C LEU A 216 -18.22 7.93 13.25
N VAL A 217 -18.63 7.17 12.26
CA VAL A 217 -20.00 6.65 12.13
C VAL A 217 -19.96 5.13 12.22
N GLY A 218 -20.66 4.57 13.19
CA GLY A 218 -20.70 3.11 13.41
C GLY A 218 -20.82 2.73 14.89
N PRO A 219 -20.70 1.41 15.21
CA PRO A 219 -20.48 0.32 14.24
C PRO A 219 -21.69 0.13 13.32
N LEU A 220 -21.44 0.02 12.00
CA LEU A 220 -22.46 -0.21 11.00
C LEU A 220 -22.47 -1.65 10.51
N PRO A 221 -23.63 -2.24 10.18
CA PRO A 221 -23.68 -3.51 9.48
C PRO A 221 -22.91 -3.45 8.16
N ALA A 222 -21.99 -4.39 7.93
CA ALA A 222 -21.11 -4.36 6.76
C ALA A 222 -21.86 -4.51 5.43
N ASP A 223 -22.98 -5.22 5.41
CA ASP A 223 -23.83 -5.41 4.25
C ASP A 223 -24.49 -4.11 3.75
N THR A 224 -24.73 -3.15 4.64
CA THR A 224 -25.34 -1.85 4.31
C THR A 224 -24.31 -0.70 4.28
N LEU A 225 -23.15 -0.87 4.90
CA LEU A 225 -22.10 0.15 4.96
C LEU A 225 -21.64 0.57 3.56
N PHE A 226 -21.52 -0.36 2.62
CA PHE A 226 -21.04 -0.09 1.26
C PHE A 226 -22.14 0.28 0.26
N THR A 227 -23.34 0.61 0.74
CA THR A 227 -24.38 1.14 -0.14
C THR A 227 -24.06 2.58 -0.55
N ARG A 228 -24.54 3.01 -1.74
CA ARG A 228 -24.31 4.38 -2.22
C ARG A 228 -24.78 5.44 -1.23
N THR A 229 -25.88 5.18 -0.54
CA THR A 229 -26.45 6.09 0.46
C THR A 229 -25.52 6.21 1.67
N SER A 230 -25.00 5.09 2.19
CA SER A 230 -24.08 5.10 3.34
C SER A 230 -22.75 5.74 3.00
N LEU A 231 -22.24 5.49 1.78
CA LEU A 231 -20.98 6.04 1.31
C LEU A 231 -21.04 7.55 1.02
N ALA A 232 -22.24 8.10 0.81
CA ALA A 232 -22.41 9.52 0.49
C ALA A 232 -21.88 10.41 1.64
N GLY A 233 -20.89 11.24 1.33
CA GLY A 233 -20.25 12.14 2.30
C GLY A 233 -19.29 11.43 3.27
N SER A 234 -18.92 10.20 3.03
CA SER A 234 -17.84 9.52 3.77
C SER A 234 -16.52 9.60 3.01
N ASP A 235 -15.43 9.64 3.74
CA ASP A 235 -14.07 9.74 3.18
C ASP A 235 -13.34 8.39 3.23
N CYS A 236 -13.64 7.54 4.20
CA CYS A 236 -12.99 6.26 4.40
C CYS A 236 -13.92 5.26 5.10
N GLN A 237 -13.72 3.98 4.83
CA GLN A 237 -14.39 2.87 5.47
C GLN A 237 -13.36 2.03 6.22
N LEU A 238 -13.60 1.76 7.51
CA LEU A 238 -12.79 0.83 8.31
C LEU A 238 -13.50 -0.51 8.38
N ALA A 239 -12.95 -1.53 7.74
CA ALA A 239 -13.38 -2.91 7.86
C ALA A 239 -12.62 -3.62 8.98
N MET A 240 -13.29 -4.53 9.69
CA MET A 240 -12.68 -5.27 10.78
C MET A 240 -11.70 -6.33 10.29
N TYR A 241 -11.92 -6.90 9.11
CA TYR A 241 -11.04 -7.91 8.51
C TYR A 241 -11.00 -7.79 6.98
N HIS A 242 -10.00 -8.44 6.39
CA HIS A 242 -9.64 -8.36 4.98
C HIS A 242 -10.86 -8.58 4.03
N ASP A 243 -11.52 -9.72 4.14
CA ASP A 243 -12.59 -10.09 3.20
C ASP A 243 -13.93 -9.39 3.50
N GLN A 244 -14.03 -8.60 4.57
CA GLN A 244 -15.20 -7.75 4.83
C GLN A 244 -15.25 -6.54 3.89
N GLY A 245 -14.11 -5.95 3.57
CA GLY A 245 -14.03 -4.69 2.81
C GLY A 245 -13.42 -4.83 1.41
N LEU A 246 -12.38 -5.65 1.25
CA LEU A 246 -11.62 -5.67 0.00
C LEU A 246 -12.36 -6.23 -1.22
N PRO A 247 -13.25 -7.24 -1.12
CA PRO A 247 -14.03 -7.68 -2.27
C PRO A 247 -14.87 -6.55 -2.89
N VAL A 248 -15.45 -5.68 -2.06
CA VAL A 248 -16.23 -4.52 -2.52
C VAL A 248 -15.33 -3.51 -3.24
N LEU A 249 -14.19 -3.18 -2.66
CA LEU A 249 -13.25 -2.25 -3.29
C LEU A 249 -12.71 -2.82 -4.60
N LYS A 250 -12.31 -4.09 -4.64
CA LYS A 250 -11.79 -4.72 -5.85
C LYS A 250 -12.83 -4.76 -6.97
N TYR A 251 -14.09 -5.00 -6.62
CA TYR A 251 -15.19 -4.91 -7.58
C TYR A 251 -15.36 -3.47 -8.10
N ALA A 252 -15.35 -2.47 -7.22
CA ALA A 252 -15.53 -1.07 -7.59
C ALA A 252 -14.36 -0.48 -8.39
N SER A 253 -13.13 -0.95 -8.11
CA SER A 253 -11.91 -0.43 -8.74
C SER A 253 -11.53 -1.10 -10.07
N PHE A 254 -12.20 -2.17 -10.46
CA PHE A 254 -11.89 -2.94 -11.68
C PHE A 254 -10.40 -3.29 -11.84
N GLY A 255 -9.74 -3.65 -10.74
CA GLY A 255 -8.31 -3.98 -10.73
C GLY A 255 -7.35 -2.78 -10.62
N GLY A 256 -7.88 -1.55 -10.55
CA GLY A 256 -7.11 -0.31 -10.35
C GLY A 256 -6.87 0.05 -8.89
N GLY A 257 -7.04 -0.89 -7.95
CA GLY A 257 -6.80 -0.66 -6.53
C GLY A 257 -5.33 -0.39 -6.23
N VAL A 258 -5.07 0.56 -5.34
CA VAL A 258 -3.74 0.91 -4.83
C VAL A 258 -3.67 0.60 -3.35
N ASN A 259 -2.67 -0.17 -2.94
CA ASN A 259 -2.39 -0.41 -1.53
C ASN A 259 -1.56 0.75 -0.98
N VAL A 260 -2.01 1.34 0.12
CA VAL A 260 -1.33 2.40 0.87
C VAL A 260 -1.04 1.89 2.27
N THR A 261 0.20 2.05 2.73
CA THR A 261 0.56 1.72 4.11
C THR A 261 0.59 3.00 4.94
N LEU A 262 -0.37 3.12 5.84
CA LEU A 262 -0.49 4.26 6.76
C LEU A 262 0.27 4.00 8.06
N GLY A 263 0.63 5.05 8.77
CA GLY A 263 1.33 4.96 10.06
C GLY A 263 2.84 5.10 9.97
N MET A 264 3.45 4.79 8.84
CA MET A 264 4.90 4.95 8.64
C MET A 264 5.30 6.43 8.51
N PRO A 265 6.54 6.80 8.87
CA PRO A 265 7.05 8.17 8.67
C PRO A 265 7.32 8.52 7.21
N ILE A 266 7.12 7.58 6.30
CA ILE A 266 7.32 7.71 4.85
C ILE A 266 6.01 7.44 4.09
N ILE A 267 5.85 8.01 2.91
CA ILE A 267 4.75 7.68 2.01
C ILE A 267 5.12 6.43 1.23
N ARG A 268 4.28 5.39 1.36
CA ARG A 268 4.42 4.17 0.58
C ARG A 268 3.11 3.78 -0.08
N THR A 269 3.13 3.65 -1.40
CA THR A 269 2.06 3.04 -2.19
C THR A 269 2.55 1.76 -2.88
N SER A 270 1.63 0.92 -3.30
CA SER A 270 1.94 -0.35 -3.96
C SER A 270 0.82 -0.75 -4.90
N VAL A 271 1.17 -1.50 -5.92
CA VAL A 271 0.19 -2.24 -6.73
C VAL A 271 -0.57 -3.26 -5.87
N ASP A 272 -1.79 -3.60 -6.25
CA ASP A 272 -2.65 -4.60 -5.57
C ASP A 272 -2.75 -5.91 -6.36
N HIS A 273 -1.63 -6.39 -6.90
CA HIS A 273 -1.56 -7.67 -7.59
C HIS A 273 -0.25 -8.41 -7.27
N GLY A 274 -0.20 -9.70 -7.59
CA GLY A 274 0.98 -10.54 -7.41
C GLY A 274 2.02 -10.37 -8.52
N THR A 275 3.08 -11.16 -8.46
CA THR A 275 4.25 -11.09 -9.35
C THR A 275 3.98 -11.45 -10.82
N ALA A 276 2.85 -12.07 -11.13
CA ALA A 276 2.46 -12.46 -12.49
C ALA A 276 3.61 -13.12 -13.29
N LEU A 277 4.30 -14.07 -12.67
CA LEU A 277 5.54 -14.71 -13.21
C LEU A 277 5.40 -15.20 -14.65
N SER A 278 4.22 -15.71 -15.02
CA SER A 278 3.95 -16.21 -16.38
C SER A 278 3.95 -15.09 -17.45
N LEU A 279 3.84 -13.85 -17.04
CA LEU A 279 3.87 -12.67 -17.92
C LEU A 279 5.26 -12.01 -17.97
N ALA A 280 6.19 -12.42 -17.11
CA ALA A 280 7.53 -11.85 -17.06
C ALA A 280 8.25 -11.98 -18.42
N GLY A 281 8.81 -10.90 -18.94
CA GLY A 281 9.52 -10.87 -20.21
C GLY A 281 8.66 -10.97 -21.47
N THR A 282 7.33 -11.09 -21.37
CA THR A 282 6.44 -11.25 -22.53
C THR A 282 6.00 -9.93 -23.17
N GLY A 283 6.15 -8.80 -22.49
CA GLY A 283 5.62 -7.51 -22.92
C GLY A 283 4.09 -7.36 -22.78
N ARG A 284 3.37 -8.37 -22.29
CA ARG A 284 1.90 -8.39 -22.18
C ARG A 284 1.37 -7.96 -20.81
N ILE A 285 2.21 -7.33 -19.99
CA ILE A 285 1.81 -6.87 -18.66
C ILE A 285 1.04 -5.57 -18.76
N GLU A 286 -0.04 -5.46 -18.01
CA GLU A 286 -0.77 -4.21 -17.83
C GLU A 286 -0.12 -3.37 -16.74
N SER A 287 0.13 -2.09 -17.01
CA SER A 287 0.80 -1.17 -16.09
C SER A 287 -0.15 -0.22 -15.34
N GLY A 288 -1.46 -0.36 -15.52
CA GLY A 288 -2.46 0.54 -14.95
C GLY A 288 -2.38 0.68 -13.43
N SER A 289 -2.23 -0.44 -12.71
CA SER A 289 -2.09 -0.44 -11.25
C SER A 289 -0.81 0.27 -10.78
N LEU A 290 0.31 0.11 -11.50
CA LEU A 290 1.55 0.83 -11.19
C LEU A 290 1.41 2.33 -11.45
N THR A 291 0.77 2.71 -12.54
CA THR A 291 0.47 4.12 -12.84
C THR A 291 -0.38 4.74 -11.74
N ALA A 292 -1.47 4.08 -11.36
CA ALA A 292 -2.33 4.54 -10.27
C ALA A 292 -1.59 4.65 -8.92
N ALA A 293 -0.70 3.70 -8.62
CA ALA A 293 0.11 3.76 -7.40
C ALA A 293 1.08 4.95 -7.38
N ILE A 294 1.67 5.29 -8.52
CA ILE A 294 2.54 6.46 -8.68
C ILE A 294 1.73 7.75 -8.56
N GLU A 295 0.60 7.85 -9.24
CA GLU A 295 -0.26 9.03 -9.20
C GLU A 295 -0.75 9.32 -7.78
N LEU A 296 -1.18 8.28 -7.06
CA LEU A 296 -1.57 8.43 -5.67
C LEU A 296 -0.39 8.85 -4.78
N ALA A 297 0.81 8.27 -4.95
CA ALA A 297 1.98 8.70 -4.21
C ALA A 297 2.29 10.19 -4.41
N LEU A 298 2.16 10.69 -5.64
CA LEU A 298 2.35 12.11 -5.98
C LEU A 298 1.30 13.02 -5.33
N GLU A 299 0.05 12.58 -5.31
CA GLU A 299 -1.03 13.29 -4.61
C GLU A 299 -0.72 13.42 -3.12
N LEU A 300 -0.34 12.31 -2.46
CA LEU A 300 0.00 12.29 -1.03
C LEU A 300 1.19 13.21 -0.71
N VAL A 301 2.25 13.18 -1.53
CA VAL A 301 3.41 14.08 -1.38
C VAL A 301 3.02 15.55 -1.52
N LYS A 302 2.13 15.87 -2.46
CA LYS A 302 1.65 17.25 -2.65
C LYS A 302 0.89 17.75 -1.42
N ASN A 303 0.00 16.92 -0.88
CA ASN A 303 -0.81 17.29 0.29
C ASN A 303 0.06 17.45 1.55
N GLU A 304 1.03 16.53 1.79
CA GLU A 304 1.93 16.61 2.96
C GLU A 304 2.79 17.87 2.97
N LYS A 305 3.16 18.43 1.80
CA LYS A 305 3.92 19.69 1.69
C LYS A 305 3.06 20.95 1.93
N THR A 306 1.75 20.82 1.91
CA THR A 306 0.82 21.94 2.02
C THR A 306 0.38 22.17 3.48
N HIS A 307 0.64 21.20 4.34
CA HIS A 307 0.37 21.23 5.78
C HIS A 307 1.65 21.31 6.60
#